data_1cae86fb10bce8103a1d690247b4ae0e
#
_entry.id   1cae86fb10bce8103a1d690247b4ae0e
#
_cell.length_a   1.000
_cell.length_b   1.000
_cell.length_c   1.000
_cell.angle_alpha   90.00
_cell.angle_beta   90.00
_cell.angle_gamma   90.00
#
_symmetry.space_group_name_H-M   'P 1'
#
loop_
_entity.id
_entity.type
_entity.pdbx_description
1 polymer ?
#
loop_
_entity_poly.entity_id
_entity_poly.type
_entity_poly.pdbx_seq_one_letter_code
_entity_poly.pdbx_strand_id
1 'polypeptide(L)'
;MLKNPNMSQDNTIDYFLKTAWQTVANKYNVIASQHGFTQAAGYILINIHRDGTPVSQIANSTWVKTTSLSRVLNNLESLGFIYRETSDTDKRSVKVYLTDLGREKRKVAKDVVREFNEYLNTSFSEKEKATLVKFLKKINEVATNYSPEVQIEP
;
A
#
# COMPACT_ATOMS: atom_id res chain seq x y z
N MET A 1 2.53 -33.87 11.93
CA MET A 1 1.96 -32.76 11.12
C MET A 1 0.72 -33.27 10.39
N LEU A 2 -0.47 -32.84 10.79
CA LEU A 2 -1.74 -33.33 10.18
C LEU A 2 -1.86 -32.67 8.79
N LYS A 3 -1.51 -33.42 7.74
CA LYS A 3 -1.89 -33.08 6.38
C LYS A 3 -3.41 -33.17 6.29
N ASN A 4 -4.09 -32.04 6.23
CA ASN A 4 -5.52 -32.01 5.96
C ASN A 4 -5.70 -32.25 4.45
N PRO A 5 -6.18 -33.42 4.02
CA PRO A 5 -6.19 -33.82 2.60
C PRO A 5 -7.23 -33.07 1.75
N ASN A 6 -7.98 -32.12 2.35
CA ASN A 6 -9.09 -31.40 1.72
C ASN A 6 -8.91 -29.89 1.60
N MET A 7 -7.67 -29.37 1.69
CA MET A 7 -7.44 -27.96 1.37
C MET A 7 -7.35 -27.79 -0.16
N SER A 8 -8.47 -27.47 -0.81
CA SER A 8 -8.41 -26.86 -2.14
C SER A 8 -7.69 -25.49 -2.00
N GLN A 9 -6.91 -25.08 -2.99
CA GLN A 9 -6.21 -23.79 -3.00
C GLN A 9 -7.17 -22.61 -2.76
N ASP A 10 -8.45 -22.79 -3.07
CA ASP A 10 -9.50 -21.77 -2.99
C ASP A 10 -10.11 -21.60 -1.58
N ASN A 11 -9.61 -22.35 -0.57
CA ASN A 11 -10.12 -22.31 0.80
C ASN A 11 -9.02 -22.06 1.84
N THR A 12 -7.99 -21.32 1.47
CA THR A 12 -6.87 -20.96 2.37
C THR A 12 -6.96 -19.51 2.83
N ILE A 13 -6.39 -19.20 3.99
CA ILE A 13 -6.39 -17.83 4.53
C ILE A 13 -5.69 -16.86 3.56
N ASP A 14 -4.58 -17.27 2.99
CA ASP A 14 -3.81 -16.45 2.04
C ASP A 14 -4.58 -16.20 0.73
N TYR A 15 -5.36 -17.17 0.26
CA TYR A 15 -6.26 -16.99 -0.90
C TYR A 15 -7.29 -15.89 -0.64
N PHE A 16 -7.98 -15.91 0.51
CA PHE A 16 -8.97 -14.89 0.84
C PHE A 16 -8.35 -13.52 1.07
N LEU A 17 -7.19 -13.44 1.71
CA LEU A 17 -6.44 -12.18 1.87
C LEU A 17 -6.06 -11.59 0.52
N LYS A 18 -5.50 -12.41 -0.36
CA LYS A 18 -5.08 -12.01 -1.71
C LYS A 18 -6.26 -11.51 -2.53
N THR A 19 -7.35 -12.27 -2.60
CA THR A 19 -8.52 -11.93 -3.42
C THR A 19 -9.24 -10.71 -2.89
N ALA A 20 -9.41 -10.58 -1.57
CA ALA A 20 -10.00 -9.40 -0.95
C ALA A 20 -9.15 -8.15 -1.24
N TRP A 21 -7.81 -8.24 -1.06
CA TRP A 21 -6.93 -7.12 -1.36
C TRP A 21 -6.93 -6.76 -2.84
N GLN A 22 -6.92 -7.72 -3.76
CA GLN A 22 -6.99 -7.45 -5.19
C GLN A 22 -8.28 -6.71 -5.57
N THR A 23 -9.42 -7.11 -5.00
CA THR A 23 -10.70 -6.44 -5.24
C THR A 23 -10.69 -4.99 -4.75
N VAL A 24 -10.18 -4.75 -3.54
CA VAL A 24 -10.03 -3.41 -2.95
C VAL A 24 -9.08 -2.56 -3.80
N ALA A 25 -7.91 -3.09 -4.15
CA ALA A 25 -6.90 -2.37 -4.94
C ALA A 25 -7.41 -2.01 -6.34
N ASN A 26 -8.14 -2.94 -7.00
CA ASN A 26 -8.75 -2.68 -8.29
C ASN A 26 -9.80 -1.55 -8.19
N LYS A 27 -10.62 -1.54 -7.15
CA LYS A 27 -11.59 -0.47 -6.94
C LYS A 27 -10.90 0.88 -6.73
N TYR A 28 -9.85 0.93 -5.89
CA TYR A 28 -9.06 2.16 -5.75
C TYR A 28 -8.46 2.62 -7.07
N ASN A 29 -7.97 1.69 -7.89
CA ASN A 29 -7.37 2.05 -9.18
C ASN A 29 -8.40 2.63 -10.16
N VAL A 30 -9.62 2.06 -10.19
CA VAL A 30 -10.73 2.59 -11.00
C VAL A 30 -11.09 4.01 -10.57
N ILE A 31 -11.23 4.26 -9.26
CA ILE A 31 -11.57 5.59 -8.74
C ILE A 31 -10.42 6.58 -8.99
N ALA A 32 -9.18 6.19 -8.67
CA ALA A 32 -8.00 7.05 -8.85
C ALA A 32 -7.80 7.47 -10.31
N SER A 33 -8.08 6.57 -11.27
CA SER A 33 -7.94 6.85 -12.71
C SER A 33 -8.86 7.98 -13.18
N GLN A 34 -10.02 8.16 -12.57
CA GLN A 34 -10.94 9.27 -12.85
C GLN A 34 -10.35 10.63 -12.46
N HIS A 35 -9.36 10.64 -11.58
CA HIS A 35 -8.65 11.82 -11.12
C HIS A 35 -7.27 12.02 -11.76
N GLY A 36 -6.93 11.17 -12.75
CA GLY A 36 -5.71 11.28 -13.54
C GLY A 36 -4.46 10.69 -12.90
N PHE A 37 -4.60 9.76 -11.92
CA PHE A 37 -3.49 9.03 -11.32
C PHE A 37 -3.87 7.56 -11.02
N THR A 38 -2.85 6.72 -10.79
CA THR A 38 -3.05 5.32 -10.39
C THR A 38 -3.20 5.18 -8.87
N GLN A 39 -3.73 4.07 -8.39
CA GLN A 39 -3.78 3.75 -6.97
C GLN A 39 -2.39 3.87 -6.30
N ALA A 40 -1.34 3.34 -6.94
CA ALA A 40 0.03 3.42 -6.42
C ALA A 40 0.53 4.86 -6.34
N ALA A 41 0.23 5.68 -7.34
CA ALA A 41 0.57 7.11 -7.35
C ALA A 41 -0.15 7.88 -6.24
N GLY A 42 -1.45 7.64 -6.06
CA GLY A 42 -2.23 8.23 -4.96
C GLY A 42 -1.69 7.85 -3.59
N TYR A 43 -1.30 6.59 -3.39
CA TYR A 43 -0.71 6.13 -2.15
C TYR A 43 0.64 6.79 -1.85
N ILE A 44 1.48 6.97 -2.87
CA ILE A 44 2.75 7.71 -2.74
C ILE A 44 2.48 9.18 -2.38
N LEU A 45 1.57 9.86 -3.09
CA LEU A 45 1.22 11.26 -2.80
C LEU A 45 0.79 11.47 -1.35
N ILE A 46 -0.01 10.55 -0.79
CA ILE A 46 -0.46 10.61 0.61
C ILE A 46 0.73 10.56 1.58
N ASN A 47 1.77 9.80 1.25
CA ASN A 47 2.94 9.57 2.12
C ASN A 47 4.06 10.62 1.96
N ILE A 48 3.91 11.62 1.09
CA ILE A 48 4.87 12.71 0.98
C ILE A 48 4.51 13.80 2.00
N HIS A 49 5.44 14.11 2.91
CA HIS A 49 5.29 15.14 3.92
C HIS A 49 5.56 16.54 3.35
N ARG A 50 5.08 17.57 4.08
CA ARG A 50 5.23 18.98 3.66
C ARG A 50 6.69 19.39 3.48
N ASP A 51 7.58 18.90 4.35
CA ASP A 51 9.00 19.23 4.39
C ASP A 51 9.88 18.29 3.54
N GLY A 52 9.21 17.59 2.60
CA GLY A 52 9.83 16.59 1.75
C GLY A 52 9.96 15.23 2.44
N THR A 53 10.06 14.17 1.65
CA THR A 53 10.20 12.81 2.14
C THR A 53 11.32 12.10 1.40
N PRO A 54 12.30 11.50 2.10
CA PRO A 54 13.33 10.70 1.45
C PRO A 54 12.74 9.55 0.64
N VAL A 55 13.28 9.26 -0.55
CA VAL A 55 12.84 8.16 -1.40
C VAL A 55 12.88 6.82 -0.65
N SER A 56 13.88 6.61 0.20
CA SER A 56 13.99 5.42 1.05
C SER A 56 12.82 5.27 2.03
N GLN A 57 12.36 6.39 2.60
CA GLN A 57 11.21 6.39 3.51
C GLN A 57 9.91 6.10 2.75
N ILE A 58 9.75 6.63 1.54
CA ILE A 58 8.61 6.30 0.69
C ILE A 58 8.61 4.80 0.35
N ALA A 59 9.76 4.24 -0.01
CA ALA A 59 9.90 2.80 -0.28
C ALA A 59 9.45 1.95 0.91
N ASN A 60 9.92 2.29 2.11
CA ASN A 60 9.58 1.55 3.34
C ASN A 60 8.10 1.65 3.71
N SER A 61 7.48 2.83 3.52
CA SER A 61 6.08 3.06 3.91
C SER A 61 5.08 2.49 2.91
N THR A 62 5.46 2.35 1.64
CA THR A 62 4.53 1.96 0.57
C THR A 62 4.60 0.47 0.20
N TRP A 63 5.56 -0.29 0.71
CA TRP A 63 5.80 -1.69 0.35
C TRP A 63 5.97 -1.92 -1.16
N VAL A 64 6.22 -0.85 -1.90
CA VAL A 64 6.44 -0.90 -3.35
C VAL A 64 7.89 -1.27 -3.62
N LYS A 65 8.12 -2.26 -4.49
CA LYS A 65 9.47 -2.63 -4.91
C LYS A 65 10.19 -1.40 -5.49
N THR A 66 11.47 -1.24 -5.17
CA THR A 66 12.28 -0.08 -5.56
C THR A 66 12.22 0.25 -7.06
N THR A 67 12.22 -0.78 -7.92
CA THR A 67 12.10 -0.61 -9.37
C THR A 67 10.75 -0.02 -9.80
N SER A 68 9.67 -0.48 -9.16
CA SER A 68 8.32 0.04 -9.38
C SER A 68 8.16 1.45 -8.82
N LEU A 69 8.76 1.73 -7.66
CA LEU A 69 8.74 3.05 -7.05
C LEU A 69 9.37 4.12 -7.96
N SER A 70 10.56 3.84 -8.51
CA SER A 70 11.23 4.77 -9.44
C SER A 70 10.35 5.13 -10.64
N ARG A 71 9.68 4.13 -11.21
CA ARG A 71 8.76 4.34 -12.33
C ARG A 71 7.57 5.23 -11.94
N VAL A 72 6.97 5.00 -10.76
CA VAL A 72 5.83 5.80 -10.29
C VAL A 72 6.27 7.23 -9.97
N LEU A 73 7.44 7.41 -9.33
CA LEU A 73 7.98 8.74 -9.05
C LEU A 73 8.29 9.52 -10.33
N ASN A 74 8.87 8.87 -11.35
CA ASN A 74 9.12 9.51 -12.66
C ASN A 74 7.79 9.96 -13.32
N ASN A 75 6.76 9.13 -13.25
CA ASN A 75 5.44 9.49 -13.76
C ASN A 75 4.83 10.67 -12.99
N LEU A 76 4.87 10.66 -11.65
CA LEU A 76 4.36 11.76 -10.83
C LEU A 76 5.09 13.09 -11.11
N GLU A 77 6.39 13.02 -11.37
CA GLU A 77 7.21 14.19 -11.72
C GLU A 77 6.87 14.70 -13.12
N SER A 78 6.70 13.80 -14.11
CA SER A 78 6.28 14.19 -15.47
C SER A 78 4.87 14.81 -15.51
N LEU A 79 3.99 14.41 -14.57
CA LEU A 79 2.67 15.01 -14.38
C LEU A 79 2.72 16.35 -13.60
N GLY A 80 3.88 16.76 -13.13
CA GLY A 80 4.05 17.99 -12.37
C GLY A 80 3.47 17.93 -10.95
N PHE A 81 3.26 16.74 -10.39
CA PHE A 81 2.71 16.56 -9.04
C PHE A 81 3.79 16.61 -7.97
N ILE A 82 5.01 16.21 -8.32
CA ILE A 82 6.17 16.22 -7.42
C ILE A 82 7.38 16.82 -8.12
N TYR A 83 8.38 17.18 -7.31
CA TYR A 83 9.74 17.42 -7.75
C TYR A 83 10.72 16.77 -6.77
N ARG A 84 11.94 16.54 -7.23
CA ARG A 84 12.99 15.90 -6.43
C ARG A 84 14.15 16.88 -6.22
N GLU A 85 14.68 16.88 -5.00
CA GLU A 85 15.87 17.62 -4.66
C GLU A 85 16.90 16.70 -4.04
N THR A 86 18.15 16.88 -4.43
CA THR A 86 19.29 16.21 -3.79
C THR A 86 19.66 16.99 -2.54
N SER A 87 19.92 16.32 -1.43
CA SER A 87 20.37 16.98 -0.22
C SER A 87 21.74 17.62 -0.42
N ASP A 88 21.90 18.87 -0.03
CA ASP A 88 23.20 19.60 -0.07
C ASP A 88 24.26 18.95 0.84
N THR A 89 23.81 18.30 1.91
CA THR A 89 24.68 17.66 2.91
C THR A 89 25.00 16.20 2.59
N ASP A 90 24.12 15.52 1.85
CA ASP A 90 24.30 14.14 1.42
C ASP A 90 23.76 13.93 -0.01
N LYS A 91 24.66 14.02 -0.98
CA LYS A 91 24.35 13.83 -2.42
C LYS A 91 23.73 12.46 -2.77
N ARG A 92 23.73 11.52 -1.83
CA ARG A 92 23.08 10.21 -1.97
C ARG A 92 21.63 10.22 -1.51
N SER A 93 21.20 11.26 -0.80
CA SER A 93 19.86 11.39 -0.28
C SER A 93 19.02 12.29 -1.19
N VAL A 94 18.03 11.70 -1.85
CA VAL A 94 17.05 12.41 -2.67
C VAL A 94 15.76 12.53 -1.89
N LYS A 95 15.26 13.75 -1.72
CA LYS A 95 13.94 14.04 -1.14
C LYS A 95 12.92 14.35 -2.24
N VAL A 96 11.70 13.93 -2.01
CA VAL A 96 10.54 14.18 -2.86
C VAL A 96 9.64 15.20 -2.20
N TYR A 97 9.23 16.21 -2.95
CA TYR A 97 8.36 17.29 -2.51
C TYR A 97 7.12 17.36 -3.39
N LEU A 98 6.02 17.82 -2.81
CA LEU A 98 4.80 18.11 -3.56
C LEU A 98 4.84 19.50 -4.17
N THR A 99 4.46 19.62 -5.43
CA THR A 99 4.09 20.90 -6.05
C THR A 99 2.73 21.38 -5.52
N ASP A 100 2.27 22.58 -5.90
CA ASP A 100 0.91 23.03 -5.57
C ASP A 100 -0.13 22.07 -6.14
N LEU A 101 0.02 21.67 -7.40
CA LEU A 101 -0.84 20.68 -8.05
C LEU A 101 -0.77 19.33 -7.34
N GLY A 102 0.41 18.92 -6.89
CA GLY A 102 0.60 17.70 -6.11
C GLY A 102 -0.11 17.73 -4.77
N ARG A 103 -0.17 18.89 -4.11
CA ARG A 103 -0.94 19.07 -2.86
C ARG A 103 -2.45 18.92 -3.09
N GLU A 104 -2.96 19.45 -4.18
CA GLU A 104 -4.36 19.26 -4.59
C GLU A 104 -4.66 17.78 -4.87
N LYS A 105 -3.81 17.11 -5.66
CA LYS A 105 -3.95 15.69 -5.97
C LYS A 105 -3.83 14.79 -4.72
N ARG A 106 -2.94 15.14 -3.79
CA ARG A 106 -2.85 14.47 -2.49
C ARG A 106 -4.15 14.58 -1.69
N LYS A 107 -4.79 15.75 -1.70
CA LYS A 107 -6.10 15.94 -1.03
C LYS A 107 -7.14 15.01 -1.65
N VAL A 108 -7.24 15.00 -2.98
CA VAL A 108 -8.14 14.08 -3.70
C VAL A 108 -7.86 12.62 -3.34
N ALA A 109 -6.58 12.20 -3.33
CA ALA A 109 -6.22 10.84 -2.95
C ALA A 109 -6.64 10.47 -1.51
N LYS A 110 -6.51 11.42 -0.56
CA LYS A 110 -6.99 11.22 0.82
C LYS A 110 -8.51 11.12 0.89
N ASP A 111 -9.22 11.95 0.14
CA ASP A 111 -10.67 11.94 0.10
C ASP A 111 -11.19 10.60 -0.47
N VAL A 112 -10.59 10.12 -1.56
CA VAL A 112 -10.91 8.78 -2.13
C VAL A 112 -10.72 7.67 -1.10
N VAL A 113 -9.61 7.68 -0.35
CA VAL A 113 -9.35 6.67 0.68
C VAL A 113 -10.40 6.76 1.79
N ARG A 114 -10.70 7.98 2.26
CA ARG A 114 -11.69 8.19 3.31
C ARG A 114 -13.08 7.70 2.88
N GLU A 115 -13.58 8.17 1.76
CA GLU A 115 -14.93 7.85 1.27
C GLU A 115 -15.11 6.36 1.02
N PHE A 116 -14.13 5.70 0.42
CA PHE A 116 -14.21 4.27 0.20
C PHE A 116 -14.16 3.47 1.52
N ASN A 117 -13.35 3.90 2.50
CA ASN A 117 -13.35 3.25 3.81
C ASN A 117 -14.66 3.51 4.59
N GLU A 118 -15.23 4.70 4.50
CA GLU A 118 -16.56 4.99 5.06
C GLU A 118 -17.61 4.05 4.45
N TYR A 119 -17.61 3.88 3.13
CA TYR A 119 -18.50 2.95 2.44
C TYR A 119 -18.29 1.50 2.92
N LEU A 120 -17.05 1.01 3.01
CA LEU A 120 -16.77 -0.33 3.53
C LEU A 120 -17.28 -0.49 4.97
N ASN A 121 -17.09 0.53 5.81
CA ASN A 121 -17.53 0.51 7.20
C ASN A 121 -19.05 0.38 7.35
N THR A 122 -19.86 0.85 6.38
CA THR A 122 -21.32 0.70 6.43
C THR A 122 -21.79 -0.75 6.30
N SER A 123 -20.94 -1.62 5.75
CA SER A 123 -21.25 -3.04 5.53
C SER A 123 -20.95 -3.93 6.75
N PHE A 124 -20.36 -3.38 7.81
CA PHE A 124 -19.96 -4.12 9.00
C PHE A 124 -20.45 -3.44 10.27
N SER A 125 -20.98 -4.20 11.20
CA SER A 125 -21.18 -3.74 12.57
C SER A 125 -19.83 -3.50 13.26
N GLU A 126 -19.81 -2.67 14.32
CA GLU A 126 -18.58 -2.42 15.08
C GLU A 126 -17.95 -3.70 15.64
N LYS A 127 -18.77 -4.69 16.03
CA LYS A 127 -18.30 -5.99 16.51
C LYS A 127 -17.61 -6.80 15.40
N GLU A 128 -18.19 -6.85 14.21
CA GLU A 128 -17.62 -7.55 13.06
C GLU A 128 -16.31 -6.88 12.62
N LYS A 129 -16.27 -5.55 12.55
CA LYS A 129 -15.07 -4.79 12.23
C LYS A 129 -13.95 -5.03 13.26
N ALA A 130 -14.26 -4.98 14.54
CA ALA A 130 -13.29 -5.27 15.60
C ALA A 130 -12.76 -6.71 15.50
N THR A 131 -13.63 -7.67 15.18
CA THR A 131 -13.27 -9.07 14.99
C THR A 131 -12.36 -9.26 13.78
N LEU A 132 -12.70 -8.66 12.64
CA LEU A 132 -11.90 -8.69 11.42
C LEU A 132 -10.49 -8.11 11.67
N VAL A 133 -10.41 -6.93 12.27
CA VAL A 133 -9.13 -6.28 12.60
C VAL A 133 -8.28 -7.16 13.54
N LYS A 134 -8.91 -7.79 14.54
CA LYS A 134 -8.23 -8.73 15.44
C LYS A 134 -7.61 -9.90 14.67
N PHE A 135 -8.34 -10.51 13.74
CA PHE A 135 -7.83 -11.63 12.96
C PHE A 135 -6.74 -11.22 11.97
N LEU A 136 -6.88 -10.08 11.30
CA LEU A 136 -5.84 -9.56 10.41
C LEU A 136 -4.53 -9.28 11.18
N LYS A 137 -4.60 -8.70 12.38
CA LYS A 137 -3.43 -8.51 13.26
C LYS A 137 -2.79 -9.84 13.65
N LYS A 138 -3.62 -10.84 14.03
CA LYS A 138 -3.14 -12.18 14.36
C LYS A 138 -2.45 -12.86 13.17
N ILE A 139 -2.96 -12.70 11.97
CA ILE A 139 -2.33 -13.25 10.75
C ILE A 139 -0.95 -12.62 10.54
N ASN A 140 -0.81 -11.31 10.69
CA ASN A 140 0.48 -10.63 10.58
C ASN A 140 1.48 -11.17 11.60
N GLU A 141 1.08 -11.31 12.85
CA GLU A 141 1.93 -11.85 13.92
C GLU A 141 2.38 -13.29 13.63
N VAL A 142 1.45 -14.16 13.30
CA VAL A 142 1.73 -15.58 13.01
C VAL A 142 2.61 -15.73 11.78
N ALA A 143 2.35 -14.97 10.73
CA ALA A 143 3.16 -15.02 9.50
C ALA A 143 4.59 -14.52 9.73
N THR A 144 4.76 -13.47 10.57
CA THR A 144 6.10 -12.95 10.92
C THR A 144 6.91 -13.97 11.71
N ASN A 145 6.26 -14.72 12.58
CA ASN A 145 6.93 -15.70 13.46
C ASN A 145 7.07 -17.09 12.83
N TYR A 146 6.52 -17.30 11.64
CA TYR A 146 6.63 -18.59 10.97
C TYR A 146 8.06 -18.84 10.48
N SER A 147 8.65 -19.94 10.94
CA SER A 147 9.92 -20.48 10.45
C SER A 147 9.67 -21.87 9.87
N PRO A 148 9.93 -22.09 8.58
CA PRO A 148 9.84 -23.44 8.03
C PRO A 148 10.93 -24.33 8.67
N GLU A 149 10.55 -25.53 9.13
CA GLU A 149 11.52 -26.55 9.51
C GLU A 149 12.29 -26.93 8.24
N VAL A 150 13.57 -26.58 8.19
CA VAL A 150 14.47 -27.06 7.14
C VAL A 150 14.69 -28.54 7.41
N GLN A 151 13.98 -29.44 6.70
CA GLN A 151 14.34 -30.82 6.65
C GLN A 151 15.67 -30.90 5.87
N ILE A 152 16.78 -30.98 6.61
CA ILE A 152 18.04 -31.41 6.04
C ILE A 152 17.87 -32.90 5.85
N GLU A 153 17.54 -33.35 4.63
CA GLU A 153 17.67 -34.75 4.27
C GLU A 153 19.16 -35.12 4.34
N PRO A 154 19.47 -36.25 4.97
CA PRO A 154 20.88 -36.69 5.14
C PRO A 154 21.51 -37.11 3.82
#